data_6f7c9d7e76fb42993523bffc075084e1
#
_entry.id   6f7c9d7e76fb42993523bffc075084e1
#
_cell.length_a   1.000
_cell.length_b   1.000
_cell.length_c   1.000
_cell.angle_alpha   90.00
_cell.angle_beta   90.00
_cell.angle_gamma   90.00
#
_symmetry.space_group_name_H-M   'P 1'
#
loop_
_entity.id
_entity.type
_entity.pdbx_description
1 polymer ?
#
loop_
_entity_poly.entity_id
_entity_poly.type
_entity_poly.pdbx_seq_one_letter_code
_entity_poly.pdbx_strand_id
1 'polypeptide(L)'
;DAVPRIERIVHGTTIATNAILQRKGSTVALITTQGIRDQIEIGDTLRYTGGLHDHRWVREKPFMIPNQLRFEVNERISHNGTIETPLKAKDLLPIIKTLRLLWGMP
;
A
#
# COMPACT_ATOMS: atom_id res chain seq x y z
N ASP A 1 5.12 -12.60 -46.47
CA ASP A 1 4.54 -11.51 -45.66
C ASP A 1 3.78 -12.07 -44.48
N ALA A 2 4.42 -12.04 -43.28
CA ALA A 2 3.82 -12.60 -42.04
C ALA A 2 2.87 -11.60 -41.33
N VAL A 3 3.04 -10.30 -41.58
CA VAL A 3 2.32 -9.22 -40.93
C VAL A 3 0.78 -9.26 -41.11
N PRO A 4 0.23 -9.61 -42.26
CA PRO A 4 -1.23 -9.69 -42.44
C PRO A 4 -1.91 -10.84 -41.66
N ARG A 5 -1.15 -11.77 -41.07
CA ARG A 5 -1.65 -12.91 -40.33
C ARG A 5 -1.60 -12.73 -38.81
N ILE A 6 -1.12 -11.61 -38.32
CA ILE A 6 -1.05 -11.31 -36.89
C ILE A 6 -2.45 -10.85 -36.43
N GLU A 7 -3.12 -11.71 -35.65
CA GLU A 7 -4.45 -11.40 -35.08
C GLU A 7 -4.37 -10.64 -33.77
N ARG A 8 -3.23 -10.77 -33.04
CA ARG A 8 -3.08 -10.14 -31.73
C ARG A 8 -1.62 -9.88 -31.40
N ILE A 9 -1.33 -8.69 -30.91
CA ILE A 9 -0.03 -8.34 -30.31
C ILE A 9 -0.28 -8.00 -28.85
N VAL A 10 0.49 -8.61 -27.94
CA VAL A 10 0.46 -8.32 -26.50
C VAL A 10 1.83 -7.80 -26.09
N HIS A 11 1.84 -6.64 -25.44
CA HIS A 11 3.05 -6.03 -24.91
C HIS A 11 2.94 -5.92 -23.39
N GLY A 12 3.96 -6.37 -22.68
CA GLY A 12 4.07 -6.25 -21.23
C GLY A 12 5.35 -5.53 -20.82
N THR A 13 5.31 -4.85 -19.67
CA THR A 13 6.50 -4.21 -19.10
C THR A 13 6.76 -4.71 -17.68
N THR A 14 8.03 -4.76 -17.27
CA THR A 14 8.46 -5.16 -15.92
C THR A 14 8.86 -3.97 -15.06
N ILE A 15 8.51 -2.74 -15.46
CA ILE A 15 8.92 -1.51 -14.78
C ILE A 15 8.52 -1.53 -13.30
N ALA A 16 7.25 -1.86 -13.02
CA ALA A 16 6.74 -1.92 -11.64
C ALA A 16 7.43 -3.03 -10.83
N THR A 17 7.57 -4.21 -11.41
CA THR A 17 8.26 -5.34 -10.77
C THR A 17 9.71 -5.00 -10.46
N ASN A 18 10.41 -4.39 -11.41
CA ASN A 18 11.80 -3.98 -11.22
C ASN A 18 11.94 -2.88 -10.14
N ALA A 19 11.02 -1.92 -10.09
CA ALA A 19 11.01 -0.89 -9.06
C ALA A 19 10.87 -1.52 -7.65
N ILE A 20 9.98 -2.49 -7.49
CA ILE A 20 9.78 -3.21 -6.24
C ILE A 20 11.04 -4.03 -5.87
N LEU A 21 11.58 -4.81 -6.80
CA LEU A 21 12.77 -5.63 -6.56
C LEU A 21 14.01 -4.80 -6.23
N GLN A 22 14.18 -3.65 -6.89
CA GLN A 22 15.27 -2.73 -6.64
C GLN A 22 15.06 -1.81 -5.44
N ARG A 23 13.89 -1.89 -4.79
CA ARG A 23 13.47 -0.99 -3.71
C ARG A 23 13.58 0.49 -4.10
N LYS A 24 13.27 0.80 -5.36
CA LYS A 24 13.31 2.16 -5.92
C LYS A 24 11.90 2.58 -6.32
N GLY A 25 11.52 3.78 -5.93
CA GLY A 25 10.21 4.33 -6.26
C GLY A 25 10.04 5.72 -5.68
N SER A 26 8.91 6.33 -5.99
CA SER A 26 8.50 7.59 -5.37
C SER A 26 8.20 7.40 -3.90
N THR A 27 8.40 8.42 -3.10
CA THR A 27 7.93 8.44 -1.71
C THR A 27 6.40 8.43 -1.71
N VAL A 28 5.82 7.47 -0.98
CA VAL A 28 4.38 7.24 -0.92
C VAL A 28 3.92 7.35 0.53
N ALA A 29 2.77 7.94 0.76
CA ALA A 29 2.06 7.90 2.03
C ALA A 29 0.84 6.99 1.93
N LEU A 30 0.48 6.34 3.03
CA LEU A 30 -0.73 5.53 3.16
C LEU A 30 -1.73 6.29 4.03
N ILE A 31 -2.97 6.40 3.54
CA ILE A 31 -4.12 6.81 4.34
C ILE A 31 -5.07 5.63 4.37
N THR A 32 -5.42 5.18 5.55
CA THR A 32 -6.24 3.98 5.73
C THR A 32 -7.28 4.16 6.84
N THR A 33 -8.20 3.22 6.95
CA THR A 33 -9.19 3.16 8.03
C THR A 33 -8.52 3.07 9.40
N GLN A 34 -9.06 3.76 10.38
CA GLN A 34 -8.55 3.73 11.75
C GLN A 34 -8.53 2.31 12.31
N GLY A 35 -7.40 1.96 12.95
CA GLY A 35 -7.16 0.67 13.58
C GLY A 35 -6.52 -0.38 12.67
N ILE A 36 -6.27 -0.08 11.38
CA ILE A 36 -5.65 -1.04 10.43
C ILE A 36 -4.34 -0.56 9.81
N ARG A 37 -3.76 0.50 10.35
CA ARG A 37 -2.50 1.11 9.86
C ARG A 37 -1.35 0.11 9.73
N ASP A 38 -1.26 -0.81 10.66
CA ASP A 38 -0.16 -1.76 10.74
C ASP A 38 -0.43 -3.05 9.92
N GLN A 39 -1.57 -3.13 9.24
CA GLN A 39 -1.91 -4.28 8.37
C GLN A 39 -0.83 -4.55 7.34
N ILE A 40 -0.19 -3.51 6.82
CA ILE A 40 0.89 -3.65 5.84
C ILE A 40 2.15 -4.31 6.44
N GLU A 41 2.39 -4.17 7.75
CA GLU A 41 3.48 -4.84 8.46
C GLU A 41 3.11 -6.26 8.88
N ILE A 42 1.86 -6.46 9.30
CA ILE A 42 1.33 -7.77 9.67
C ILE A 42 1.30 -8.67 8.43
N GLY A 43 0.91 -8.10 7.28
CA GLY A 43 0.87 -8.80 6.02
C GLY A 43 -0.07 -9.99 6.05
N ASP A 44 0.24 -10.97 5.25
CA ASP A 44 -0.45 -12.24 5.24
C ASP A 44 0.00 -13.07 6.44
N THR A 45 -0.94 -13.40 7.33
CA THR A 45 -0.70 -14.22 8.52
C THR A 45 -0.41 -15.70 8.20
N LEU A 46 -0.20 -16.05 6.95
CA LEU A 46 0.26 -17.37 6.54
C LEU A 46 1.60 -17.68 7.24
N ARG A 47 1.48 -18.44 8.31
CA ARG A 47 2.63 -18.94 9.06
C ARG A 47 3.35 -19.99 8.22
N TYR A 48 4.58 -19.69 7.86
CA TYR A 48 5.47 -20.72 7.34
C TYR A 48 5.57 -21.86 8.36
N THR A 49 5.79 -23.06 7.89
CA THR A 49 5.67 -24.37 8.53
C THR A 49 6.32 -24.57 9.91
N GLY A 50 6.97 -23.58 10.50
CA GLY A 50 7.69 -23.67 11.77
C GLY A 50 6.89 -23.28 13.03
N GLY A 51 5.63 -22.84 12.91
CA GLY A 51 4.81 -22.45 14.07
C GLY A 51 5.18 -21.11 14.71
N LEU A 52 4.61 -20.86 15.88
CA LEU A 52 4.67 -19.58 16.59
C LEU A 52 6.10 -19.19 17.05
N HIS A 53 6.99 -20.18 17.18
CA HIS A 53 8.35 -20.02 17.71
C HIS A 53 9.42 -19.97 16.61
N ASP A 54 9.04 -19.96 15.34
CA ASP A 54 10.00 -19.89 14.26
C ASP A 54 10.53 -18.45 14.12
N HIS A 55 11.79 -18.24 14.55
CA HIS A 55 12.47 -16.94 14.45
C HIS A 55 12.66 -16.41 13.02
N ARG A 56 12.50 -17.27 12.01
CA ARG A 56 12.44 -16.87 10.57
C ARG A 56 11.20 -16.02 10.27
N TRP A 57 10.36 -15.84 11.25
CA TRP A 57 9.16 -15.01 11.23
C TRP A 57 9.43 -13.50 11.13
N VAL A 58 10.63 -13.07 11.42
CA VAL A 58 11.02 -11.68 11.25
C VAL A 58 11.19 -11.41 9.76
N ARG A 59 10.07 -11.27 9.07
CA ARG A 59 10.06 -10.72 7.72
C ARG A 59 10.76 -9.35 7.75
N GLU A 60 11.59 -9.13 6.75
CA GLU A 60 12.03 -7.77 6.45
C GLU A 60 10.79 -6.88 6.32
N LYS A 61 10.72 -5.83 7.13
CA LYS A 61 9.60 -4.89 7.09
C LYS A 61 9.42 -4.37 5.67
N PRO A 62 8.17 -4.24 5.18
CA PRO A 62 7.93 -3.68 3.88
C PRO A 62 8.51 -2.27 3.83
N PHE A 63 9.44 -2.04 2.92
CA PHE A 63 10.16 -0.77 2.77
C PHE A 63 9.34 0.34 2.12
N MET A 64 8.18 -0.01 1.52
CA MET A 64 7.46 0.86 0.60
C MET A 64 6.85 2.08 1.29
N ILE A 65 6.36 1.93 2.52
CA ILE A 65 5.68 3.01 3.24
C ILE A 65 6.20 3.05 4.67
N PRO A 66 7.09 3.98 5.00
CA PRO A 66 7.59 4.17 6.36
C PRO A 66 6.45 4.48 7.34
N ASN A 67 6.62 4.09 8.60
CA ASN A 67 5.58 4.24 9.62
C ASN A 67 5.11 5.69 9.81
N GLN A 68 6.03 6.67 9.68
CA GLN A 68 5.72 8.10 9.77
C GLN A 68 4.88 8.63 8.60
N LEU A 69 4.74 7.87 7.51
CA LEU A 69 3.93 8.22 6.34
C LEU A 69 2.63 7.41 6.26
N ARG A 70 2.23 6.77 7.37
CA ARG A 70 0.97 6.04 7.48
C ARG A 70 0.02 6.80 8.38
N PHE A 71 -1.10 7.16 7.83
CA PHE A 71 -2.14 7.96 8.49
C PHE A 71 -3.44 7.17 8.55
N GLU A 72 -4.26 7.49 9.54
CA GLU A 72 -5.55 6.87 9.73
C GLU A 72 -6.66 7.91 9.68
N VAL A 73 -7.80 7.53 9.12
CA VAL A 73 -9.02 8.34 9.07
C VAL A 73 -10.17 7.56 9.68
N ASN A 74 -11.05 8.28 10.38
CA ASN A 74 -12.23 7.68 10.96
C ASN A 74 -13.32 7.53 9.89
N GLU A 75 -13.25 6.41 9.17
CA GLU A 75 -14.27 5.99 8.21
C GLU A 75 -14.46 4.48 8.32
N ARG A 76 -15.61 3.96 7.91
CA ARG A 76 -15.86 2.52 7.88
C ARG A 76 -16.85 2.16 6.80
N ILE A 77 -16.47 1.22 5.96
CA ILE A 77 -17.33 0.55 4.99
C ILE A 77 -17.44 -0.93 5.39
N SER A 78 -18.66 -1.43 5.48
CA SER A 78 -18.94 -2.82 5.80
C SER A 78 -18.62 -3.74 4.59
N HIS A 79 -18.52 -5.04 4.84
CA HIS A 79 -18.24 -6.07 3.81
C HIS A 79 -19.26 -6.10 2.66
N ASN A 80 -20.48 -5.63 2.89
CA ASN A 80 -21.55 -5.54 1.87
C ASN A 80 -21.59 -4.18 1.15
N GLY A 81 -20.60 -3.28 1.41
CA GLY A 81 -20.53 -1.96 0.80
C GLY A 81 -21.35 -0.88 1.53
N THR A 82 -21.99 -1.18 2.65
CA THR A 82 -22.71 -0.20 3.44
C THR A 82 -21.73 0.74 4.14
N ILE A 83 -21.96 2.06 4.05
CA ILE A 83 -21.15 3.06 4.75
C ILE A 83 -21.63 3.13 6.21
N GLU A 84 -20.85 2.58 7.13
CA GLU A 84 -21.11 2.64 8.58
C GLU A 84 -20.68 3.99 9.15
N THR A 85 -19.49 4.46 8.74
CA THR A 85 -18.96 5.76 9.13
C THR A 85 -18.46 6.49 7.88
N PRO A 86 -19.08 7.60 7.48
CA PRO A 86 -18.68 8.30 6.26
C PRO A 86 -17.35 9.04 6.46
N LEU A 87 -16.49 9.00 5.43
CA LEU A 87 -15.26 9.79 5.36
C LEU A 87 -15.60 11.29 5.37
N LYS A 88 -14.97 12.04 6.25
CA LYS A 88 -15.17 13.49 6.36
C LYS A 88 -13.92 14.21 5.86
N ALA A 89 -14.10 15.22 5.02
CA ALA A 89 -13.00 16.04 4.50
C ALA A 89 -12.14 16.66 5.62
N LYS A 90 -12.75 17.01 6.75
CA LYS A 90 -12.05 17.56 7.93
C LYS A 90 -10.98 16.61 8.49
N ASP A 91 -11.16 15.31 8.34
CA ASP A 91 -10.22 14.30 8.86
C ASP A 91 -9.00 14.17 7.94
N LEU A 92 -9.13 14.52 6.66
CA LEU A 92 -8.03 14.53 5.68
C LEU A 92 -7.17 15.80 5.73
N LEU A 93 -7.76 16.94 6.11
CA LEU A 93 -7.05 18.22 6.08
C LEU A 93 -5.76 18.26 6.92
N PRO A 94 -5.71 17.74 8.16
CA PRO A 94 -4.49 17.72 8.95
C PRO A 94 -3.41 16.81 8.31
N ILE A 95 -3.82 15.68 7.73
CA ILE A 95 -2.93 14.74 7.04
C ILE A 95 -2.30 15.42 5.84
N ILE A 96 -3.11 16.09 5.01
CA ILE A 96 -2.62 16.82 3.82
C ILE A 96 -1.64 17.93 4.22
N LYS A 97 -1.93 18.66 5.30
CA LYS A 97 -1.01 19.69 5.82
C LYS A 97 0.33 19.09 6.23
N THR A 98 0.30 17.98 6.97
CA THR A 98 1.52 17.27 7.39
C THR A 98 2.32 16.79 6.18
N LEU A 99 1.67 16.20 5.19
CA LEU A 99 2.33 15.73 3.97
C LEU A 99 2.94 16.88 3.16
N ARG A 100 2.26 18.01 3.05
CA ARG A 100 2.81 19.22 2.39
C ARG A 100 4.08 19.70 3.07
N LEU A 101 4.09 19.74 4.40
CA LEU A 101 5.29 20.12 5.17
C LEU A 101 6.43 19.14 4.97
N LEU A 102 6.17 17.83 4.97
CA LEU A 102 7.19 16.80 4.79
C LEU A 102 7.80 16.80 3.39
N TRP A 103 7.04 17.17 2.37
CA TRP A 103 7.51 17.18 0.98
C TRP A 103 7.87 18.57 0.44
N GLY A 104 7.83 19.61 1.31
CA GLY A 104 8.19 20.98 0.92
C GLY A 104 7.30 21.57 -0.18
N MET A 105 6.05 21.07 -0.29
CA MET A 105 5.08 21.58 -1.26
C MET A 105 4.37 22.81 -0.70
N PRO A 106 4.23 23.89 -1.51
CA PRO A 106 3.51 25.10 -1.12
C PRO A 106 2.05 24.87 -0.81
#